data_4c7fbe92bdd1e9e80328f398aa213674
#
_entry.id   4c7fbe92bdd1e9e80328f398aa213674
#
_cell.length_a   1.000
_cell.length_b   1.000
_cell.length_c   1.000
_cell.angle_alpha   90.00
_cell.angle_beta   90.00
_cell.angle_gamma   90.00
#
_symmetry.space_group_name_H-M   'P 1'
#
loop_
_entity.id
_entity.type
_entity.pdbx_description
1 polymer ?
#
loop_
_entity_poly.entity_id
_entity_poly.type
_entity_poly.pdbx_seq_one_letter_code
_entity_poly.pdbx_strand_id
1 'polypeptide(L)'
;MKKYFYLLAAMFVAVLSTSCLESGLEELDEYSGCDITNGNVYWRYYGDGKNPASGEQEVKQVYLAAARTQDVDNCVYTIRYTTSNIPEAERANFTESKAVVAVTISTAATIKPINGAPKLGVPGDWTKDNQYEVTAADGTKKTWTIVVEPYN
;
A
#
# COMPACT_ATOMS: atom_id res chain seq x y z
N MET A 1 48.61 -18.26 43.36
CA MET A 1 48.24 -16.89 42.96
C MET A 1 47.78 -16.78 41.52
N LYS A 2 48.39 -17.40 40.53
CA LYS A 2 47.98 -17.28 39.09
C LYS A 2 46.57 -17.83 38.78
N LYS A 3 46.10 -18.87 39.45
CA LYS A 3 44.76 -19.46 39.22
C LYS A 3 43.59 -18.55 39.65
N TYR A 4 43.75 -17.74 40.65
CA TYR A 4 42.73 -16.82 41.11
C TYR A 4 42.65 -15.55 40.25
N PHE A 5 43.75 -15.20 39.61
CA PHE A 5 43.80 -14.08 38.65
C PHE A 5 42.98 -14.36 37.39
N TYR A 6 43.04 -15.58 36.85
CA TYR A 6 42.23 -16.00 35.70
C TYR A 6 40.76 -16.12 36.02
N LEU A 7 40.41 -16.55 37.25
CA LEU A 7 39.01 -16.59 37.71
C LEU A 7 38.40 -15.20 37.85
N LEU A 8 39.17 -14.24 38.39
CA LEU A 8 38.74 -12.84 38.50
C LEU A 8 38.62 -12.17 37.14
N ALA A 9 39.52 -12.45 36.20
CA ALA A 9 39.47 -11.93 34.86
C ALA A 9 38.26 -12.48 34.08
N ALA A 10 37.95 -13.78 34.22
CA ALA A 10 36.78 -14.40 33.58
C ALA A 10 35.46 -13.85 34.14
N MET A 11 35.39 -13.55 35.44
CA MET A 11 34.21 -12.97 36.08
C MET A 11 33.98 -11.52 35.62
N PHE A 12 35.08 -10.79 35.37
CA PHE A 12 34.99 -9.37 34.89
C PHE A 12 34.53 -9.29 33.45
N VAL A 13 34.90 -10.25 32.58
CA VAL A 13 34.43 -10.31 31.19
C VAL A 13 32.96 -10.70 31.10
N ALA A 14 32.49 -11.57 31.99
CA ALA A 14 31.07 -11.97 32.02
C ALA A 14 30.11 -10.84 32.43
N VAL A 15 30.59 -9.87 33.23
CA VAL A 15 29.75 -8.72 33.67
C VAL A 15 29.67 -7.63 32.58
N LEU A 16 30.65 -7.57 31.66
CA LEU A 16 30.65 -6.56 30.57
C LEU A 16 29.73 -6.92 29.40
N SER A 17 29.28 -8.18 29.31
CA SER A 17 28.42 -8.62 28.19
C SER A 17 26.92 -8.44 28.43
N THR A 18 26.49 -8.02 29.62
CA THR A 18 25.06 -7.81 29.94
C THR A 18 24.61 -6.33 29.94
N SER A 19 25.50 -5.39 29.62
CA SER A 19 25.26 -3.95 29.83
C SER A 19 24.89 -3.16 28.57
N CYS A 20 24.43 -3.74 27.51
CA CYS A 20 24.20 -2.97 26.25
C CYS A 20 22.82 -3.12 25.60
N LEU A 21 21.78 -3.58 26.29
CA LEU A 21 20.48 -3.73 25.64
C LEU A 21 19.27 -3.15 26.40
N GLU A 22 19.50 -2.49 27.53
CA GLU A 22 18.40 -1.79 28.24
C GLU A 22 18.78 -0.33 28.53
N SER A 23 19.21 0.41 27.55
CA SER A 23 19.28 1.85 27.67
C SER A 23 18.00 2.46 27.12
N GLY A 24 16.99 2.67 28.00
CA GLY A 24 16.00 3.75 27.93
C GLY A 24 15.63 4.30 26.55
N LEU A 25 15.43 3.43 25.56
CA LEU A 25 14.66 3.80 24.40
C LEU A 25 13.22 3.91 24.90
N GLU A 26 12.68 5.12 24.94
CA GLU A 26 11.24 5.32 25.06
C GLU A 26 10.59 4.35 24.09
N GLU A 27 9.65 3.53 24.57
CA GLU A 27 8.82 2.72 23.68
C GLU A 27 8.20 3.70 22.69
N LEU A 28 8.64 3.63 21.44
CA LEU A 28 8.04 4.42 20.35
C LEU A 28 6.61 3.95 20.26
N ASP A 29 5.65 4.86 20.35
CA ASP A 29 4.24 4.59 20.14
C ASP A 29 4.10 3.83 18.83
N GLU A 30 3.71 2.55 18.89
CA GLU A 30 3.48 1.76 17.69
C GLU A 30 2.25 2.34 16.97
N TYR A 31 2.40 2.63 15.68
CA TYR A 31 1.30 3.16 14.87
C TYR A 31 0.19 2.11 14.74
N SER A 32 -0.98 2.38 15.33
CA SER A 32 -2.17 1.52 15.29
C SER A 32 -3.10 1.81 14.09
N GLY A 33 -2.79 2.83 13.28
CA GLY A 33 -3.61 3.23 12.15
C GLY A 33 -3.64 2.17 11.05
N CYS A 34 -4.83 1.69 10.67
CA CYS A 34 -5.04 0.72 9.61
C CYS A 34 -6.17 1.14 8.65
N ASP A 35 -6.18 2.40 8.26
CA ASP A 35 -7.21 2.98 7.39
C ASP A 35 -6.69 3.23 5.97
N ILE A 36 -7.61 3.19 4.98
CA ILE A 36 -7.37 3.71 3.64
C ILE A 36 -7.70 5.20 3.67
N THR A 37 -6.70 6.06 3.46
CA THR A 37 -6.84 7.52 3.60
C THR A 37 -7.05 8.24 2.27
N ASN A 38 -6.65 7.63 1.14
CA ASN A 38 -6.89 8.16 -0.20
C ASN A 38 -6.93 7.02 -1.21
N GLY A 39 -7.56 7.27 -2.37
CA GLY A 39 -7.66 6.31 -3.46
C GLY A 39 -7.76 6.99 -4.81
N ASN A 40 -7.18 6.39 -5.83
CA ASN A 40 -7.15 6.90 -7.19
C ASN A 40 -7.42 5.78 -8.17
N VAL A 41 -8.09 6.11 -9.29
CA VAL A 41 -8.31 5.23 -10.44
C VAL A 41 -7.61 5.81 -11.64
N TYR A 42 -6.94 4.96 -12.40
CA TYR A 42 -6.25 5.32 -13.63
C TYR A 42 -6.60 4.37 -14.76
N TRP A 43 -6.52 4.89 -15.98
CA TRP A 43 -6.51 4.12 -17.21
C TRP A 43 -5.12 4.14 -17.83
N ARG A 44 -4.62 2.99 -18.24
CA ARG A 44 -3.36 2.88 -18.98
C ARG A 44 -3.63 2.36 -20.39
N TYR A 45 -3.04 3.00 -21.39
CA TYR A 45 -3.13 2.61 -22.78
C TYR A 45 -1.81 2.88 -23.50
N TYR A 46 -1.64 2.28 -24.65
CA TYR A 46 -0.45 2.49 -25.45
C TYR A 46 -0.60 3.77 -26.28
N GLY A 47 0.38 4.66 -26.18
CA GLY A 47 0.50 5.85 -27.03
C GLY A 47 1.13 5.52 -28.38
N ASP A 48 1.17 6.51 -29.29
CA ASP A 48 1.77 6.36 -30.63
C ASP A 48 3.31 6.44 -30.60
N GLY A 49 3.88 6.93 -29.50
CA GLY A 49 5.32 7.09 -29.29
C GLY A 49 6.01 5.79 -28.91
N LYS A 50 7.33 5.75 -29.19
CA LYS A 50 8.21 4.71 -28.66
C LYS A 50 9.21 5.31 -27.70
N ASN A 51 9.56 4.57 -26.65
CA ASN A 51 10.63 4.94 -25.74
C ASN A 51 11.96 4.94 -26.51
N PRO A 52 12.69 6.07 -26.60
CA PRO A 52 13.92 6.14 -27.38
C PRO A 52 15.03 5.20 -26.88
N ALA A 53 15.01 4.85 -25.58
CA ALA A 53 16.04 4.01 -24.98
C ALA A 53 15.77 2.51 -25.12
N SER A 54 14.49 2.09 -24.99
CA SER A 54 14.12 0.66 -25.05
C SER A 54 13.52 0.24 -26.39
N GLY A 55 13.03 1.18 -27.19
CA GLY A 55 12.26 0.91 -28.43
C GLY A 55 10.85 0.40 -28.18
N GLU A 56 10.44 0.24 -26.92
CA GLU A 56 9.11 -0.20 -26.52
C GLU A 56 8.07 0.91 -26.74
N GLN A 57 6.81 0.50 -26.96
CA GLN A 57 5.71 1.43 -27.10
C GLN A 57 5.49 2.21 -25.80
N GLU A 58 5.25 3.51 -25.92
CA GLU A 58 4.96 4.38 -24.78
C GLU A 58 3.65 3.94 -24.10
N VAL A 59 3.67 3.82 -22.76
CA VAL A 59 2.47 3.63 -21.97
C VAL A 59 2.04 4.96 -21.38
N LYS A 60 0.84 5.40 -21.75
CA LYS A 60 0.19 6.60 -21.20
C LYS A 60 -0.72 6.22 -20.06
N GLN A 61 -0.82 7.10 -19.06
CA GLN A 61 -1.70 6.94 -17.91
C GLN A 61 -2.57 8.18 -17.75
N VAL A 62 -3.87 7.96 -17.61
CA VAL A 62 -4.87 9.00 -17.38
C VAL A 62 -5.48 8.82 -16.01
N TYR A 63 -5.61 9.92 -15.28
CA TYR A 63 -6.28 9.99 -13.98
C TYR A 63 -7.78 10.11 -14.17
N LEU A 64 -8.55 9.25 -13.50
CA LEU A 64 -10.00 9.14 -13.66
C LEU A 64 -10.81 9.49 -12.42
N ALA A 65 -10.23 9.43 -11.21
CA ALA A 65 -11.00 9.62 -9.99
C ALA A 65 -11.62 11.02 -9.91
N ALA A 66 -12.94 11.07 -9.78
CA ALA A 66 -13.75 12.29 -9.69
C ALA A 66 -14.15 12.60 -8.23
N ALA A 67 -14.59 11.59 -7.47
CA ALA A 67 -14.99 11.72 -6.09
C ALA A 67 -14.54 10.52 -5.25
N ARG A 68 -14.50 10.70 -3.95
CA ARG A 68 -14.12 9.66 -2.99
C ARG A 68 -15.00 9.74 -1.76
N THR A 69 -15.33 8.59 -1.19
CA THR A 69 -16.03 8.50 0.09
C THR A 69 -15.35 7.43 0.93
N GLN A 70 -15.07 7.75 2.19
CA GLN A 70 -14.54 6.82 3.17
C GLN A 70 -15.60 6.59 4.23
N ASP A 71 -15.94 5.34 4.47
CA ASP A 71 -16.77 4.88 5.58
C ASP A 71 -15.87 4.05 6.52
N VAL A 72 -15.38 4.70 7.57
CA VAL A 72 -14.45 4.09 8.52
C VAL A 72 -15.12 3.02 9.37
N ASP A 73 -16.40 3.22 9.72
CA ASP A 73 -17.16 2.32 10.57
C ASP A 73 -17.41 0.97 9.90
N ASN A 74 -17.70 1.00 8.59
CA ASN A 74 -17.93 -0.20 7.80
C ASN A 74 -16.69 -0.65 7.02
N CYS A 75 -15.57 0.07 7.11
CA CYS A 75 -14.33 -0.18 6.38
C CYS A 75 -14.57 -0.27 4.86
N VAL A 76 -15.31 0.70 4.30
CA VAL A 76 -15.58 0.81 2.87
C VAL A 76 -14.94 2.09 2.32
N TYR A 77 -14.21 1.95 1.21
CA TYR A 77 -13.63 3.07 0.49
C TYR A 77 -14.13 3.09 -0.95
N THR A 78 -14.96 4.08 -1.30
CA THR A 78 -15.56 4.23 -2.62
C THR A 78 -14.79 5.26 -3.43
N ILE A 79 -14.39 4.89 -4.65
CA ILE A 79 -13.76 5.77 -5.62
C ILE A 79 -14.69 5.89 -6.82
N ARG A 80 -15.22 7.10 -7.04
CA ARG A 80 -16.04 7.40 -8.22
C ARG A 80 -15.16 7.97 -9.32
N TYR A 81 -15.31 7.44 -10.53
CA TYR A 81 -14.49 7.83 -11.67
C TYR A 81 -15.31 8.48 -12.78
N THR A 82 -14.64 9.29 -13.62
CA THR A 82 -15.18 9.80 -14.88
C THR A 82 -14.25 9.47 -16.03
N THR A 83 -14.81 9.20 -17.20
CA THR A 83 -14.05 8.92 -18.42
C THR A 83 -13.77 10.19 -19.25
N SER A 84 -14.17 11.36 -18.77
CA SER A 84 -14.02 12.65 -19.49
C SER A 84 -12.56 12.98 -19.85
N ASN A 85 -11.61 12.55 -18.99
CA ASN A 85 -10.18 12.79 -19.18
C ASN A 85 -9.54 11.80 -20.16
N ILE A 86 -10.22 10.73 -20.56
CA ILE A 86 -9.72 9.77 -21.55
C ILE A 86 -9.85 10.43 -22.93
N PRO A 87 -8.77 10.43 -23.75
CA PRO A 87 -8.87 10.88 -25.13
C PRO A 87 -10.02 10.19 -25.87
N GLU A 88 -10.76 10.92 -26.71
CA GLU A 88 -11.97 10.42 -27.35
C GLU A 88 -11.74 9.11 -28.12
N ALA A 89 -10.61 9.00 -28.81
CA ALA A 89 -10.23 7.79 -29.57
C ALA A 89 -10.01 6.57 -28.65
N GLU A 90 -9.64 6.77 -27.38
CA GLU A 90 -9.35 5.70 -26.42
C GLU A 90 -10.53 5.42 -25.47
N ARG A 91 -11.54 6.28 -25.47
CA ARG A 91 -12.65 6.17 -24.52
C ARG A 91 -13.44 4.88 -24.66
N ALA A 92 -13.60 4.39 -25.89
CA ALA A 92 -14.28 3.13 -26.17
C ALA A 92 -13.48 1.89 -25.71
N ASN A 93 -12.17 2.04 -25.49
CA ASN A 93 -11.28 0.96 -25.04
C ASN A 93 -11.23 0.82 -23.52
N PHE A 94 -11.74 1.81 -22.80
CA PHE A 94 -11.77 1.78 -21.34
C PHE A 94 -12.71 0.69 -20.83
N THR A 95 -12.25 -0.05 -19.85
CA THR A 95 -13.04 -1.02 -19.09
C THR A 95 -12.55 -1.10 -17.65
N GLU A 96 -13.49 -1.17 -16.72
CA GLU A 96 -13.20 -1.37 -15.30
C GLU A 96 -12.39 -2.65 -15.03
N SER A 97 -12.57 -3.67 -15.85
CA SER A 97 -11.82 -4.94 -15.73
C SER A 97 -10.31 -4.79 -15.99
N LYS A 98 -9.85 -3.63 -16.45
CA LYS A 98 -8.45 -3.30 -16.71
C LYS A 98 -8.02 -1.97 -16.09
N ALA A 99 -8.87 -1.37 -15.25
CA ALA A 99 -8.52 -0.15 -14.54
C ALA A 99 -7.38 -0.41 -13.54
N VAL A 100 -6.65 0.64 -13.23
CA VAL A 100 -5.56 0.62 -12.23
C VAL A 100 -6.01 1.41 -11.03
N VAL A 101 -6.03 0.79 -9.86
CA VAL A 101 -6.33 1.45 -8.59
C VAL A 101 -5.09 1.52 -7.73
N ALA A 102 -4.86 2.68 -7.15
CA ALA A 102 -3.83 2.92 -6.15
C ALA A 102 -4.46 3.58 -4.92
N VAL A 103 -4.04 3.17 -3.75
CA VAL A 103 -4.53 3.74 -2.47
C VAL A 103 -3.37 4.22 -1.61
N THR A 104 -3.67 5.18 -0.75
CA THR A 104 -2.82 5.58 0.36
C THR A 104 -3.42 5.03 1.64
N ILE A 105 -2.61 4.48 2.50
CA ILE A 105 -3.01 3.92 3.78
C ILE A 105 -2.35 4.68 4.93
N SER A 106 -2.75 4.39 6.15
CA SER A 106 -2.15 4.93 7.37
C SER A 106 -0.64 4.72 7.39
N THR A 107 0.09 5.65 8.03
CA THR A 107 1.55 5.59 8.18
C THR A 107 1.96 4.27 8.84
N ALA A 108 3.05 3.69 8.34
CA ALA A 108 3.62 2.42 8.79
C ALA A 108 2.70 1.18 8.65
N ALA A 109 1.50 1.33 8.05
CA ALA A 109 0.66 0.19 7.71
C ALA A 109 1.10 -0.50 6.43
N THR A 110 0.67 -1.74 6.26
CA THR A 110 0.81 -2.52 5.03
C THR A 110 -0.56 -2.94 4.51
N ILE A 111 -0.69 -3.16 3.19
CA ILE A 111 -1.94 -3.60 2.57
C ILE A 111 -1.68 -4.79 1.66
N LYS A 112 -2.57 -5.79 1.72
CA LYS A 112 -2.53 -6.95 0.83
C LYS A 112 -3.92 -7.29 0.30
N PRO A 113 -4.03 -7.74 -0.97
CA PRO A 113 -5.29 -8.24 -1.51
C PRO A 113 -5.69 -9.56 -0.83
N ILE A 114 -6.99 -9.73 -0.61
CA ILE A 114 -7.61 -10.98 -0.12
C ILE A 114 -8.79 -11.35 -1.01
N ASN A 115 -9.29 -12.57 -0.88
CA ASN A 115 -10.48 -13.06 -1.60
C ASN A 115 -10.43 -12.88 -3.12
N GLY A 116 -9.23 -12.98 -3.71
CA GLY A 116 -9.05 -12.86 -5.17
C GLY A 116 -9.09 -11.43 -5.68
N ALA A 117 -8.94 -10.42 -4.82
CA ALA A 117 -8.79 -9.03 -5.24
C ALA A 117 -7.53 -8.81 -6.09
N PRO A 118 -7.55 -7.91 -7.07
CA PRO A 118 -6.39 -7.60 -7.90
C PRO A 118 -5.30 -6.90 -7.07
N LYS A 119 -4.05 -6.98 -7.54
CA LYS A 119 -2.97 -6.18 -6.95
C LYS A 119 -3.18 -4.70 -7.23
N LEU A 120 -2.94 -3.86 -6.23
CA LEU A 120 -2.94 -2.41 -6.39
C LEU A 120 -1.79 -1.94 -7.30
N GLY A 121 -2.02 -0.84 -8.03
CA GLY A 121 -1.01 -0.23 -8.90
C GLY A 121 -0.81 -0.91 -10.26
N VAL A 122 -1.50 -2.01 -10.54
CA VAL A 122 -1.49 -2.70 -11.84
C VAL A 122 -2.91 -2.84 -12.39
N PRO A 123 -3.09 -3.05 -13.72
CA PRO A 123 -4.40 -3.34 -14.29
C PRO A 123 -5.05 -4.56 -13.62
N GLY A 124 -6.32 -4.43 -13.26
CA GLY A 124 -7.07 -5.47 -12.57
C GLY A 124 -8.57 -5.33 -12.75
N ASP A 125 -9.32 -6.34 -12.29
CA ASP A 125 -10.77 -6.37 -12.39
C ASP A 125 -11.42 -5.60 -11.22
N TRP A 126 -11.97 -4.44 -11.55
CA TRP A 126 -12.66 -3.53 -10.63
C TRP A 126 -14.17 -3.45 -10.91
N THR A 127 -14.71 -4.39 -11.68
CA THR A 127 -16.16 -4.49 -11.95
C THR A 127 -16.96 -4.98 -10.74
N LYS A 128 -16.28 -5.35 -9.68
CA LYS A 128 -16.84 -5.85 -8.40
C LYS A 128 -16.10 -5.26 -7.22
N ASP A 129 -16.71 -5.34 -6.06
CA ASP A 129 -16.10 -4.95 -4.80
C ASP A 129 -14.90 -5.85 -4.47
N ASN A 130 -13.78 -5.24 -4.13
CA ASN A 130 -12.54 -5.95 -3.86
C ASN A 130 -12.07 -5.71 -2.42
N GLN A 131 -11.63 -6.78 -1.76
CA GLN A 131 -11.26 -6.74 -0.35
C GLN A 131 -9.75 -6.78 -0.12
N TYR A 132 -9.31 -6.01 0.86
CA TYR A 132 -7.90 -5.86 1.24
C TYR A 132 -7.76 -5.92 2.75
N GLU A 133 -6.76 -6.63 3.24
CA GLU A 133 -6.36 -6.57 4.64
C GLU A 133 -5.32 -5.46 4.81
N VAL A 134 -5.61 -4.47 5.64
CA VAL A 134 -4.67 -3.44 6.09
C VAL A 134 -4.19 -3.82 7.48
N THR A 135 -2.86 -3.90 7.65
CA THR A 135 -2.21 -4.26 8.92
C THR A 135 -1.36 -3.08 9.39
N ALA A 136 -1.64 -2.56 10.56
CA ALA A 136 -0.86 -1.52 11.22
C ALA A 136 0.47 -2.05 11.78
N ALA A 137 1.37 -1.17 12.22
CA ALA A 137 2.66 -1.56 12.77
C ALA A 137 2.54 -2.33 14.08
N ASP A 138 1.53 -2.04 14.91
CA ASP A 138 1.22 -2.75 16.15
C ASP A 138 0.55 -4.14 15.92
N GLY A 139 0.35 -4.53 14.65
CA GLY A 139 -0.31 -5.77 14.27
C GLY A 139 -1.84 -5.70 14.20
N THR A 140 -2.46 -4.56 14.52
CA THR A 140 -3.91 -4.35 14.35
C THR A 140 -4.28 -4.50 12.88
N LYS A 141 -5.43 -5.14 12.61
CA LYS A 141 -5.87 -5.45 11.26
C LYS A 141 -7.30 -4.99 11.01
N LYS A 142 -7.53 -4.45 9.82
CA LYS A 142 -8.87 -4.18 9.28
C LYS A 142 -9.00 -4.76 7.88
N THR A 143 -10.19 -5.26 7.57
CA THR A 143 -10.55 -5.64 6.20
C THR A 143 -11.32 -4.50 5.55
N TRP A 144 -10.73 -3.89 4.54
CA TRP A 144 -11.34 -2.83 3.77
C TRP A 144 -11.92 -3.38 2.47
N THR A 145 -13.11 -2.88 2.11
CA THR A 145 -13.72 -3.08 0.79
C THR A 145 -13.48 -1.84 -0.04
N ILE A 146 -12.84 -1.99 -1.20
CA ILE A 146 -12.66 -0.93 -2.18
C ILE A 146 -13.70 -1.10 -3.28
N VAL A 147 -14.52 -0.09 -3.46
CA VAL A 147 -15.56 0.02 -4.48
C VAL A 147 -15.13 1.03 -5.54
N VAL A 148 -15.23 0.64 -6.81
CA VAL A 148 -14.96 1.54 -7.95
C VAL A 148 -16.21 1.63 -8.78
N GLU A 149 -16.75 2.83 -8.95
CA GLU A 149 -18.03 3.05 -9.65
C GLU A 149 -18.02 4.34 -10.48
N PRO A 150 -18.85 4.45 -11.52
CA PRO A 150 -19.00 5.68 -12.29
C PRO A 150 -19.49 6.84 -11.42
N TYR A 151 -18.98 8.05 -11.71
CA TYR A 151 -19.50 9.29 -11.16
C TYR A 151 -20.66 9.77 -12.01
N ASN A 152 -21.87 9.65 -11.48
CA ASN A 152 -23.13 10.07 -12.12
C ASN A 152 -23.52 11.49 -11.69
#